data_f4de967df869a77a31c9b1a9bf521f2a
#
_entry.id   f4de967df869a77a31c9b1a9bf521f2a
#
_cell.length_a   1.000
_cell.length_b   1.000
_cell.length_c   1.000
_cell.angle_alpha   90.00
_cell.angle_beta   90.00
_cell.angle_gamma   90.00
#
_symmetry.space_group_name_H-M   'P 1'
#
loop_
_entity.id
_entity.type
_entity.pdbx_description
1 polymer ?
#
loop_
_entity_poly.entity_id
_entity_poly.type
_entity_poly.pdbx_seq_one_letter_code
_entity_poly.pdbx_strand_id
1 'polypeptide(L)'
;MTQTSITRSWVASANGHADFPLQNLPLGVFSVKGGAPRSGVAIGDHIFDLGAALDAGLFDDGAARTAVEATRGGQLNAFFELGREARVALRQRMIELFKEGSTQRGKIEAQGAKLLPLAADCQMHLPAKINDYTDFYVGIEHAQNVGKLFRPDNPLLPNYKYVPIGYHGRASTIRPSGTEVRRPKGQTLPAGQTEPTFGPCARLDYELELGIWIGQGNDMGDSIAIGDAADHIAGFCLLNDWSARDIQAWEYQPLGPFLSKSFITSISPWVVTAEALEPFRRAQPARPEGDPQPLPYLFDKRDQAAGAFDIELEVLLLTEGLREQNLPAHRLTLSNTQHMYWTVAQMVAHHSVNGCQLQAGDLFGSGTLSGPENGQFGSLLEITEGGKKPIELASGEVRKFLEDGDEIILRARCNREGFASIGFGECRGKVLPAQ
;
A
#
# COMPACT_ATOMS: atom_id res chain seq x y z
N MET A 1 7.40 -24.68 1.86
CA MET A 1 8.34 -25.17 0.81
C MET A 1 9.14 -23.97 0.34
N THR A 2 10.39 -23.89 0.73
CA THR A 2 11.34 -22.87 0.29
C THR A 2 11.63 -23.12 -1.19
N GLN A 3 11.14 -22.25 -2.06
CA GLN A 3 11.40 -22.34 -3.50
C GLN A 3 12.82 -21.80 -3.75
N THR A 4 13.80 -22.69 -3.77
CA THR A 4 15.23 -22.38 -3.95
C THR A 4 15.66 -22.24 -5.42
N SER A 5 14.74 -22.27 -6.37
CA SER A 5 15.00 -21.99 -7.79
C SER A 5 13.94 -21.05 -8.35
N ILE A 6 14.36 -20.07 -9.15
CA ILE A 6 13.47 -19.16 -9.87
C ILE A 6 12.75 -19.99 -10.95
N THR A 7 11.50 -20.39 -10.64
CA THR A 7 10.65 -21.10 -11.61
C THR A 7 10.31 -20.16 -12.77
N ARG A 8 10.61 -20.59 -14.00
CA ARG A 8 10.28 -19.82 -15.21
C ARG A 8 8.81 -19.98 -15.59
N SER A 9 8.26 -18.96 -16.20
CA SER A 9 6.93 -18.96 -16.79
C SER A 9 7.01 -19.17 -18.31
N TRP A 10 6.01 -19.82 -18.89
CA TRP A 10 5.82 -19.83 -20.33
C TRP A 10 5.29 -18.48 -20.87
N VAL A 11 4.73 -17.61 -20.00
CA VAL A 11 4.44 -16.21 -20.34
C VAL A 11 5.75 -15.46 -20.39
N ALA A 12 6.21 -15.13 -21.59
CA ALA A 12 7.56 -14.59 -21.81
C ALA A 12 7.83 -13.31 -21.02
N SER A 13 6.87 -12.38 -21.00
CA SER A 13 6.99 -11.10 -20.29
C SER A 13 7.08 -11.24 -18.77
N ALA A 14 6.66 -12.37 -18.20
CA ALA A 14 6.77 -12.61 -16.75
C ALA A 14 8.20 -12.94 -16.30
N ASN A 15 9.07 -13.39 -17.23
CA ASN A 15 10.44 -13.77 -16.88
C ASN A 15 11.32 -12.52 -16.79
N GLY A 16 11.66 -12.12 -15.57
CA GLY A 16 12.42 -10.91 -15.29
C GLY A 16 11.57 -9.64 -15.28
N HIS A 17 10.22 -9.77 -15.26
CA HIS A 17 9.34 -8.62 -15.09
C HIS A 17 9.63 -7.94 -13.75
N ALA A 18 9.68 -6.60 -13.76
CA ALA A 18 10.05 -5.82 -12.59
C ALA A 18 9.08 -6.00 -11.41
N ASP A 19 7.76 -6.07 -11.72
CA ASP A 19 6.71 -6.16 -10.71
C ASP A 19 6.04 -7.53 -10.66
N PHE A 20 5.72 -8.13 -11.80
CA PHE A 20 4.78 -9.26 -11.90
C PHE A 20 5.38 -10.54 -12.50
N PRO A 21 6.53 -11.03 -11.98
CA PRO A 21 6.99 -12.38 -12.35
C PRO A 21 6.03 -13.44 -11.79
N LEU A 22 6.22 -14.69 -12.22
CA LEU A 22 5.44 -15.83 -11.71
C LEU A 22 5.46 -15.96 -10.18
N GLN A 23 6.49 -15.47 -9.53
CA GLN A 23 6.65 -15.50 -8.07
C GLN A 23 5.77 -14.50 -7.33
N ASN A 24 5.24 -13.47 -8.02
CA ASN A 24 4.36 -12.47 -7.40
C ASN A 24 2.89 -12.90 -7.48
N LEU A 25 2.28 -12.81 -8.67
CA LEU A 25 0.88 -13.13 -8.93
C LEU A 25 -0.10 -12.30 -8.06
N PRO A 26 0.00 -10.95 -8.05
CA PRO A 26 -0.91 -10.14 -7.25
C PRO A 26 -2.31 -10.16 -7.85
N LEU A 27 -3.31 -10.03 -6.98
CA LEU A 27 -4.72 -9.95 -7.37
C LEU A 27 -5.14 -8.51 -7.59
N GLY A 28 -6.09 -8.30 -8.51
CA GLY A 28 -6.68 -6.99 -8.76
C GLY A 28 -8.05 -7.12 -9.40
N VAL A 29 -8.71 -5.99 -9.56
CA VAL A 29 -9.99 -5.88 -10.27
C VAL A 29 -9.78 -4.98 -11.48
N PHE A 30 -10.18 -5.46 -12.65
CA PHE A 30 -9.95 -4.79 -13.92
C PHE A 30 -11.19 -4.83 -14.82
N SER A 31 -11.26 -3.94 -15.79
CA SER A 31 -12.19 -4.03 -16.90
C SER A 31 -11.47 -3.77 -18.23
N VAL A 32 -11.86 -4.48 -19.29
CA VAL A 32 -11.47 -4.16 -20.65
C VAL A 32 -12.47 -3.16 -21.18
N LYS A 33 -12.03 -2.10 -21.84
CA LYS A 33 -12.80 -0.98 -22.41
C LYS A 33 -14.33 -1.06 -22.27
N GLY A 34 -14.89 -0.38 -21.27
CA GLY A 34 -16.34 -0.28 -21.05
C GLY A 34 -17.03 -1.56 -20.56
N GLY A 35 -16.27 -2.63 -20.30
CA GLY A 35 -16.79 -3.87 -19.73
C GLY A 35 -17.03 -3.77 -18.23
N ALA A 36 -17.74 -4.75 -17.67
CA ALA A 36 -17.93 -4.87 -16.23
C ALA A 36 -16.60 -5.19 -15.50
N PRO A 37 -16.40 -4.71 -14.26
CA PRO A 37 -15.25 -5.09 -13.43
C PRO A 37 -15.19 -6.61 -13.21
N ARG A 38 -14.00 -7.17 -13.29
CA ARG A 38 -13.70 -8.60 -13.10
C ARG A 38 -12.43 -8.76 -12.31
N SER A 39 -12.32 -9.83 -11.56
CA SER A 39 -11.12 -10.15 -10.79
C SER A 39 -10.08 -10.86 -11.65
N GLY A 40 -8.83 -10.52 -11.47
CA GLY A 40 -7.71 -11.10 -12.20
C GLY A 40 -6.43 -11.15 -11.40
N VAL A 41 -5.44 -11.79 -12.00
CA VAL A 41 -4.08 -11.93 -11.46
C VAL A 41 -3.09 -11.38 -12.47
N ALA A 42 -2.19 -10.49 -12.04
CA ALA A 42 -1.12 -10.01 -12.93
C ALA A 42 -0.06 -11.10 -13.16
N ILE A 43 0.37 -11.24 -14.41
CA ILE A 43 1.46 -12.10 -14.84
C ILE A 43 2.20 -11.45 -16.02
N GLY A 44 3.40 -10.93 -15.79
CA GLY A 44 4.11 -10.12 -16.78
C GLY A 44 3.26 -8.92 -17.21
N ASP A 45 3.17 -8.70 -18.53
CA ASP A 45 2.37 -7.61 -19.13
C ASP A 45 0.87 -7.92 -19.23
N HIS A 46 0.40 -9.04 -18.66
CA HIS A 46 -0.96 -9.52 -18.82
C HIS A 46 -1.72 -9.58 -17.48
N ILE A 47 -3.05 -9.61 -17.60
CA ILE A 47 -3.95 -9.93 -16.49
C ILE A 47 -4.67 -11.23 -16.83
N PHE A 48 -4.55 -12.23 -15.96
CA PHE A 48 -5.29 -13.48 -16.11
C PHE A 48 -6.68 -13.33 -15.49
N ASP A 49 -7.71 -13.43 -16.34
CA ASP A 49 -9.11 -13.32 -15.95
C ASP A 49 -9.56 -14.58 -15.21
N LEU A 50 -9.78 -14.47 -13.90
CA LEU A 50 -10.15 -15.60 -13.04
C LEU A 50 -11.54 -16.15 -13.38
N GLY A 51 -12.52 -15.29 -13.67
CA GLY A 51 -13.85 -15.69 -14.03
C GLY A 51 -13.90 -16.44 -15.36
N ALA A 52 -13.26 -15.90 -16.39
CA ALA A 52 -13.14 -16.55 -17.70
C ALA A 52 -12.37 -17.87 -17.63
N ALA A 53 -11.36 -17.95 -16.78
CA ALA A 53 -10.57 -19.16 -16.56
C ALA A 53 -11.38 -20.27 -15.87
N LEU A 54 -12.24 -19.90 -14.91
CA LEU A 54 -13.16 -20.85 -14.27
C LEU A 54 -14.16 -21.40 -15.30
N ASP A 55 -14.74 -20.53 -16.13
CA ASP A 55 -15.66 -20.93 -17.20
C ASP A 55 -14.99 -21.78 -18.28
N ALA A 56 -13.69 -21.59 -18.51
CA ALA A 56 -12.88 -22.42 -19.36
C ALA A 56 -12.49 -23.77 -18.73
N GLY A 57 -12.89 -24.07 -17.48
CA GLY A 57 -12.57 -25.31 -16.78
C GLY A 57 -11.08 -25.46 -16.51
N LEU A 58 -10.42 -24.40 -16.05
CA LEU A 58 -9.00 -24.40 -15.63
C LEU A 58 -8.84 -24.64 -14.13
N PHE A 59 -9.95 -24.69 -13.39
CA PHE A 59 -9.99 -24.98 -11.95
C PHE A 59 -10.87 -26.21 -11.71
N ASP A 60 -10.23 -27.28 -11.27
CA ASP A 60 -10.90 -28.49 -10.83
C ASP A 60 -11.55 -28.27 -9.45
N ASP A 61 -12.39 -29.21 -8.99
CA ASP A 61 -13.00 -29.13 -7.66
C ASP A 61 -11.95 -29.02 -6.55
N GLY A 62 -12.25 -28.24 -5.52
CA GLY A 62 -11.39 -28.01 -4.37
C GLY A 62 -11.19 -26.53 -4.01
N ALA A 63 -10.30 -26.28 -3.07
CA ALA A 63 -10.09 -24.93 -2.47
C ALA A 63 -9.74 -23.85 -3.50
N ALA A 64 -8.98 -24.17 -4.54
CA ALA A 64 -8.65 -23.19 -5.59
C ALA A 64 -9.88 -22.79 -6.42
N ARG A 65 -10.80 -23.73 -6.70
CA ARG A 65 -12.06 -23.44 -7.37
C ARG A 65 -12.96 -22.56 -6.50
N THR A 66 -13.13 -22.93 -5.22
CA THR A 66 -13.89 -22.13 -4.25
C THR A 66 -13.33 -20.69 -4.15
N ALA A 67 -12.02 -20.56 -4.12
CA ALA A 67 -11.32 -19.27 -4.11
C ALA A 67 -11.70 -18.41 -5.32
N VAL A 68 -11.67 -18.98 -6.54
CA VAL A 68 -12.03 -18.24 -7.76
C VAL A 68 -13.53 -17.93 -7.82
N GLU A 69 -14.39 -18.85 -7.41
CA GLU A 69 -15.85 -18.60 -7.32
C GLU A 69 -16.17 -17.41 -6.43
N ALA A 70 -15.44 -17.25 -5.32
CA ALA A 70 -15.60 -16.09 -4.42
C ALA A 70 -15.15 -14.75 -5.04
N THR A 71 -14.40 -14.76 -6.16
CA THR A 71 -13.98 -13.54 -6.87
C THR A 71 -14.98 -13.10 -7.97
N ARG A 72 -16.02 -13.87 -8.29
CA ARG A 72 -16.92 -13.60 -9.43
C ARG A 72 -17.66 -12.27 -9.37
N GLY A 73 -17.81 -11.68 -8.21
CA GLY A 73 -18.48 -10.39 -8.02
C GLY A 73 -17.68 -9.16 -8.49
N GLY A 74 -16.50 -9.34 -9.05
CA GLY A 74 -15.60 -8.21 -9.40
C GLY A 74 -15.12 -7.42 -8.17
N GLN A 75 -15.07 -8.08 -7.01
CA GLN A 75 -14.52 -7.59 -5.74
C GLN A 75 -13.90 -8.76 -4.99
N LEU A 76 -12.85 -8.51 -4.22
CA LEU A 76 -12.09 -9.56 -3.54
C LEU A 76 -12.54 -9.81 -2.09
N ASN A 77 -13.56 -9.10 -1.55
CA ASN A 77 -13.99 -9.26 -0.15
C ASN A 77 -14.33 -10.71 0.20
N ALA A 78 -15.20 -11.36 -0.57
CA ALA A 78 -15.59 -12.74 -0.30
C ALA A 78 -14.41 -13.73 -0.42
N PHE A 79 -13.44 -13.45 -1.29
CA PHE A 79 -12.20 -14.23 -1.38
C PHE A 79 -11.31 -14.00 -0.15
N PHE A 80 -11.18 -12.76 0.33
CA PHE A 80 -10.43 -12.45 1.55
C PHE A 80 -10.99 -13.17 2.77
N GLU A 81 -12.32 -13.25 2.89
CA GLU A 81 -13.04 -13.94 3.97
C GLU A 81 -12.70 -15.44 4.07
N LEU A 82 -12.37 -16.08 2.94
CA LEU A 82 -11.97 -17.50 2.93
C LEU A 82 -10.63 -17.78 3.64
N GLY A 83 -9.87 -16.75 3.96
CA GLY A 83 -8.65 -16.86 4.73
C GLY A 83 -7.45 -17.42 3.94
N ARG A 84 -6.42 -17.80 4.69
CA ARG A 84 -5.10 -18.18 4.18
C ARG A 84 -5.11 -19.43 3.30
N GLU A 85 -5.89 -20.44 3.65
CA GLU A 85 -5.93 -21.70 2.91
C GLU A 85 -6.36 -21.49 1.44
N ALA A 86 -7.42 -20.69 1.23
CA ALA A 86 -7.89 -20.36 -0.12
C ALA A 86 -6.85 -19.56 -0.93
N ARG A 87 -6.16 -18.61 -0.29
CA ARG A 87 -5.08 -17.83 -0.94
C ARG A 87 -3.93 -18.72 -1.37
N VAL A 88 -3.49 -19.63 -0.50
CA VAL A 88 -2.43 -20.63 -0.81
C VAL A 88 -2.84 -21.53 -1.96
N ALA A 89 -4.07 -22.07 -1.93
CA ALA A 89 -4.58 -22.98 -2.96
C ALA A 89 -4.68 -22.29 -4.33
N LEU A 90 -5.21 -21.06 -4.37
CA LEU A 90 -5.28 -20.27 -5.59
C LEU A 90 -3.87 -20.00 -6.14
N ARG A 91 -2.94 -19.53 -5.29
CA ARG A 91 -1.57 -19.24 -5.69
C ARG A 91 -0.87 -20.48 -6.25
N GLN A 92 -1.00 -21.64 -5.61
CA GLN A 92 -0.42 -22.89 -6.10
C GLN A 92 -0.99 -23.26 -7.47
N ARG A 93 -2.31 -23.16 -7.66
CA ARG A 93 -2.93 -23.43 -8.97
C ARG A 93 -2.45 -22.46 -10.04
N MET A 94 -2.29 -21.18 -9.73
CA MET A 94 -1.75 -20.19 -10.68
C MET A 94 -0.33 -20.54 -11.11
N ILE A 95 0.54 -20.94 -10.17
CA ILE A 95 1.89 -21.40 -10.48
C ILE A 95 1.85 -22.62 -11.44
N GLU A 96 0.97 -23.59 -11.17
CA GLU A 96 0.82 -24.78 -12.05
C GLU A 96 0.34 -24.41 -13.47
N LEU A 97 -0.55 -23.42 -13.59
CA LEU A 97 -1.06 -22.94 -14.88
C LEU A 97 0.02 -22.23 -15.70
N PHE A 98 0.92 -21.47 -15.04
CA PHE A 98 1.84 -20.55 -15.72
C PHE A 98 3.30 -20.98 -15.70
N LYS A 99 3.70 -22.02 -14.95
CA LYS A 99 5.07 -22.53 -14.99
C LYS A 99 5.45 -23.06 -16.37
N GLU A 100 6.71 -22.96 -16.74
CA GLU A 100 7.26 -23.61 -17.94
C GLU A 100 6.92 -25.12 -17.92
N GLY A 101 6.47 -25.65 -19.05
CA GLY A 101 6.02 -27.04 -19.15
C GLY A 101 4.58 -27.33 -18.65
N SER A 102 3.79 -26.28 -18.33
CA SER A 102 2.38 -26.46 -17.98
C SER A 102 1.60 -27.15 -19.10
N THR A 103 0.86 -28.20 -18.75
CA THR A 103 -0.03 -28.93 -19.68
C THR A 103 -1.26 -28.10 -20.10
N GLN A 104 -1.56 -27.05 -19.38
CA GLN A 104 -2.70 -26.17 -19.64
C GLN A 104 -2.35 -25.01 -20.60
N ARG A 105 -1.07 -24.81 -20.92
CA ARG A 105 -0.58 -23.72 -21.78
C ARG A 105 -1.38 -23.61 -23.07
N GLY A 106 -1.49 -24.69 -23.84
CA GLY A 106 -2.19 -24.65 -25.15
C GLY A 106 -3.67 -24.27 -25.04
N LYS A 107 -4.34 -24.69 -23.94
CA LYS A 107 -5.73 -24.33 -23.65
C LYS A 107 -5.87 -22.84 -23.33
N ILE A 108 -4.92 -22.25 -22.61
CA ILE A 108 -4.91 -20.84 -22.24
C ILE A 108 -4.58 -19.99 -23.48
N GLU A 109 -3.53 -20.34 -24.24
CA GLU A 109 -3.12 -19.63 -25.45
C GLU A 109 -4.23 -19.59 -26.51
N ALA A 110 -5.00 -20.68 -26.66
CA ALA A 110 -6.12 -20.77 -27.61
C ALA A 110 -7.27 -19.77 -27.28
N GLN A 111 -7.40 -19.32 -26.04
CA GLN A 111 -8.38 -18.32 -25.62
C GLN A 111 -7.87 -16.87 -25.79
N GLY A 112 -6.58 -16.68 -25.97
CA GLY A 112 -5.96 -15.38 -26.21
C GLY A 112 -6.36 -14.30 -25.20
N ALA A 113 -6.69 -13.12 -25.70
CA ALA A 113 -7.06 -11.97 -24.88
C ALA A 113 -8.33 -12.16 -24.03
N LYS A 114 -9.11 -13.23 -24.24
CA LYS A 114 -10.24 -13.55 -23.34
C LYS A 114 -9.76 -13.97 -21.97
N LEU A 115 -8.64 -14.72 -21.88
CA LEU A 115 -8.03 -15.16 -20.62
C LEU A 115 -6.86 -14.29 -20.19
N LEU A 116 -6.11 -13.72 -21.16
CA LEU A 116 -4.87 -12.98 -20.92
C LEU A 116 -4.88 -11.65 -21.70
N PRO A 117 -5.80 -10.70 -21.40
CA PRO A 117 -5.69 -9.36 -21.97
C PRO A 117 -4.38 -8.70 -21.54
N LEU A 118 -3.87 -7.79 -22.37
CA LEU A 118 -2.75 -6.93 -22.00
C LEU A 118 -3.19 -5.98 -20.88
N ALA A 119 -2.39 -5.84 -19.84
CA ALA A 119 -2.69 -4.93 -18.74
C ALA A 119 -2.83 -3.47 -19.20
N ALA A 120 -2.08 -3.07 -20.23
CA ALA A 120 -2.15 -1.74 -20.84
C ALA A 120 -3.52 -1.43 -21.50
N ASP A 121 -4.28 -2.46 -21.90
CA ASP A 121 -5.62 -2.31 -22.49
C ASP A 121 -6.74 -2.34 -21.43
N CYS A 122 -6.38 -2.48 -20.16
CA CYS A 122 -7.30 -2.64 -19.05
C CYS A 122 -7.35 -1.38 -18.18
N GLN A 123 -8.53 -1.08 -17.65
CA GLN A 123 -8.71 -0.12 -16.57
C GLN A 123 -8.72 -0.87 -15.23
N MET A 124 -7.89 -0.44 -14.30
CA MET A 124 -7.88 -0.99 -12.95
C MET A 124 -8.90 -0.28 -12.06
N HIS A 125 -9.44 -1.02 -11.10
CA HIS A 125 -10.41 -0.57 -10.10
C HIS A 125 -9.90 -0.84 -8.69
N LEU A 126 -10.63 -0.36 -7.65
CA LEU A 126 -10.38 -0.79 -6.28
C LEU A 126 -10.55 -2.31 -6.19
N PRO A 127 -9.60 -3.05 -5.60
CA PRO A 127 -9.62 -4.50 -5.59
C PRO A 127 -10.73 -5.08 -4.70
N ALA A 128 -11.15 -4.33 -3.69
CA ALA A 128 -12.21 -4.72 -2.75
C ALA A 128 -13.03 -3.50 -2.37
N LYS A 129 -14.25 -3.72 -1.89
CA LYS A 129 -14.99 -2.70 -1.17
C LYS A 129 -14.30 -2.46 0.17
N ILE A 130 -13.91 -1.22 0.43
CA ILE A 130 -13.33 -0.81 1.70
C ILE A 130 -14.48 -0.47 2.64
N ASN A 131 -14.64 -1.25 3.71
CA ASN A 131 -15.68 -1.00 4.71
C ASN A 131 -15.23 0.10 5.65
N ASP A 132 -14.08 -0.11 6.32
CA ASP A 132 -13.46 0.85 7.21
C ASP A 132 -11.99 1.06 6.85
N TYR A 133 -11.48 2.24 7.18
CA TYR A 133 -10.07 2.62 6.99
C TYR A 133 -9.51 3.14 8.30
N THR A 134 -8.42 2.54 8.74
CA THR A 134 -7.66 3.01 9.89
C THR A 134 -6.26 3.35 9.45
N ASP A 135 -5.84 4.56 9.71
CA ASP A 135 -4.47 5.01 9.44
C ASP A 135 -3.66 4.99 10.72
N PHE A 136 -2.58 4.19 10.69
CA PHE A 136 -1.64 4.05 11.80
C PHE A 136 -0.49 5.06 11.69
N TYR A 137 0.40 5.02 12.63
CA TYR A 137 1.55 5.93 12.74
C TYR A 137 2.81 5.15 13.19
N VAL A 138 3.12 4.05 12.46
CA VAL A 138 4.15 3.10 12.90
C VAL A 138 5.59 3.46 12.50
N GLY A 139 5.77 4.48 11.66
CA GLY A 139 7.09 4.98 11.24
C GLY A 139 7.70 5.91 12.28
N ILE A 140 8.61 5.40 13.12
CA ILE A 140 9.19 6.19 14.21
C ILE A 140 10.01 7.37 13.71
N GLU A 141 10.70 7.22 12.57
CA GLU A 141 11.51 8.30 12.01
C GLU A 141 10.64 9.47 11.56
N HIS A 142 9.52 9.18 10.87
CA HIS A 142 8.54 10.20 10.52
C HIS A 142 7.99 10.89 11.77
N ALA A 143 7.58 10.10 12.78
CA ALA A 143 7.04 10.64 14.03
C ALA A 143 8.03 11.56 14.75
N GLN A 144 9.32 11.21 14.76
CA GLN A 144 10.38 12.05 15.32
C GLN A 144 10.62 13.31 14.49
N ASN A 145 10.70 13.20 13.16
CA ASN A 145 10.97 14.31 12.28
C ASN A 145 9.86 15.37 12.34
N VAL A 146 8.60 14.93 12.23
CA VAL A 146 7.44 15.81 12.39
C VAL A 146 7.36 16.37 13.80
N GLY A 147 7.60 15.52 14.81
CA GLY A 147 7.65 15.94 16.20
C GLY A 147 8.67 17.05 16.46
N LYS A 148 9.87 16.95 15.91
CA LYS A 148 10.91 18.00 16.01
C LYS A 148 10.46 19.34 15.43
N LEU A 149 9.65 19.34 14.37
CA LEU A 149 9.12 20.57 13.77
C LEU A 149 8.10 21.29 14.68
N PHE A 150 7.31 20.52 15.43
CA PHE A 150 6.22 21.05 16.26
C PHE A 150 6.51 21.06 17.76
N ARG A 151 7.35 20.17 18.25
CA ARG A 151 7.70 19.95 19.66
C ARG A 151 9.18 19.59 19.80
N PRO A 152 10.12 20.52 19.52
CA PRO A 152 11.55 20.20 19.44
C PRO A 152 12.12 19.57 20.74
N ASP A 153 11.59 19.96 21.91
CA ASP A 153 12.05 19.46 23.21
C ASP A 153 11.50 18.06 23.55
N ASN A 154 10.39 17.64 22.94
CA ASN A 154 9.77 16.33 23.14
C ASN A 154 9.09 15.85 21.86
N PRO A 155 9.87 15.36 20.86
CA PRO A 155 9.36 14.99 19.56
C PRO A 155 8.34 13.85 19.60
N LEU A 156 8.55 12.83 20.43
CA LEU A 156 7.63 11.71 20.58
C LEU A 156 6.77 11.87 21.82
N LEU A 157 5.47 11.64 21.68
CA LEU A 157 4.57 11.56 22.83
C LEU A 157 4.87 10.30 23.67
N PRO A 158 4.62 10.32 24.99
CA PRO A 158 5.01 9.23 25.91
C PRO A 158 4.44 7.85 25.55
N ASN A 159 3.27 7.82 24.91
CA ASN A 159 2.57 6.59 24.54
C ASN A 159 3.06 5.97 23.22
N TYR A 160 3.83 6.68 22.40
CA TYR A 160 4.24 6.23 21.05
C TYR A 160 4.92 4.85 21.07
N LYS A 161 5.84 4.64 22.02
CA LYS A 161 6.61 3.40 22.14
C LYS A 161 5.87 2.25 22.82
N TYR A 162 4.63 2.48 23.29
CA TYR A 162 3.80 1.49 23.98
C TYR A 162 2.60 1.02 23.15
N VAL A 163 2.05 1.88 22.30
CA VAL A 163 0.87 1.57 21.47
C VAL A 163 1.12 1.86 20.00
N PRO A 164 0.72 0.98 19.09
CA PRO A 164 0.53 1.33 17.68
C PRO A 164 -0.58 2.39 17.57
N ILE A 165 -0.21 3.66 17.45
CA ILE A 165 -1.15 4.77 17.38
C ILE A 165 -1.81 4.76 15.99
N GLY A 166 -3.13 4.97 15.95
CA GLY A 166 -3.90 5.09 14.71
C GLY A 166 -5.10 6.01 14.90
N TYR A 167 -5.69 6.43 13.80
CA TYR A 167 -6.95 7.17 13.78
C TYR A 167 -7.89 6.61 12.72
N HIS A 168 -9.20 6.87 12.86
CA HIS A 168 -10.19 6.45 11.89
C HIS A 168 -10.14 7.36 10.67
N GLY A 169 -9.68 6.82 9.55
CA GLY A 169 -9.61 7.50 8.27
C GLY A 169 -10.92 7.49 7.51
N ARG A 170 -10.95 8.17 6.37
CA ARG A 170 -12.15 8.27 5.53
C ARG A 170 -12.12 7.23 4.39
N ALA A 171 -12.80 6.10 4.56
CA ALA A 171 -12.85 5.03 3.56
C ALA A 171 -13.48 5.48 2.23
N SER A 172 -14.51 6.35 2.27
CA SER A 172 -15.26 6.75 1.07
C SER A 172 -14.48 7.59 0.06
N THR A 173 -13.29 8.08 0.40
CA THR A 173 -12.43 8.89 -0.49
C THR A 173 -11.16 8.16 -0.93
N ILE A 174 -11.04 6.88 -0.63
CA ILE A 174 -9.95 6.06 -1.17
C ILE A 174 -10.21 5.77 -2.65
N ARG A 175 -9.18 5.95 -3.47
CA ARG A 175 -9.24 5.82 -4.94
C ARG A 175 -8.10 4.98 -5.48
N PRO A 176 -8.31 4.30 -6.60
CA PRO A 176 -7.24 3.57 -7.26
C PRO A 176 -6.23 4.54 -7.90
N SER A 177 -5.01 4.07 -8.06
CA SER A 177 -3.93 4.72 -8.81
C SER A 177 -4.41 5.30 -10.14
N GLY A 178 -3.91 6.48 -10.50
CA GLY A 178 -4.29 7.21 -11.70
C GLY A 178 -5.50 8.14 -11.54
N THR A 179 -6.15 8.13 -10.37
CA THR A 179 -7.19 9.13 -10.05
C THR A 179 -6.54 10.48 -9.81
N GLU A 180 -7.07 11.52 -10.46
CA GLU A 180 -6.61 12.90 -10.28
C GLU A 180 -6.95 13.43 -8.89
N VAL A 181 -6.06 14.23 -8.33
CA VAL A 181 -6.12 14.75 -6.96
C VAL A 181 -6.46 16.23 -6.99
N ARG A 182 -7.69 16.56 -6.73
CA ARG A 182 -8.11 17.94 -6.65
C ARG A 182 -7.62 18.60 -5.36
N ARG A 183 -6.91 19.73 -5.48
CA ARG A 183 -6.43 20.50 -4.33
C ARG A 183 -7.60 20.86 -3.41
N PRO A 184 -7.56 20.47 -2.12
CA PRO A 184 -8.66 20.76 -1.20
C PRO A 184 -8.71 22.22 -0.79
N LYS A 185 -9.86 22.65 -0.31
CA LYS A 185 -10.06 23.93 0.37
C LYS A 185 -10.36 23.70 1.84
N GLY A 186 -9.95 24.62 2.69
CA GLY A 186 -10.21 24.55 4.12
C GLY A 186 -9.87 25.87 4.82
N GLN A 187 -10.04 25.87 6.12
CA GLN A 187 -9.57 26.96 6.98
C GLN A 187 -8.08 26.78 7.27
N THR A 188 -7.35 27.86 7.24
CA THR A 188 -5.94 27.93 7.64
C THR A 188 -5.72 29.14 8.52
N LEU A 189 -4.76 29.08 9.43
CA LEU A 189 -4.33 30.24 10.21
C LEU A 189 -2.95 30.70 9.70
N PRO A 190 -2.89 31.80 8.89
CA PRO A 190 -1.62 32.33 8.43
C PRO A 190 -0.74 32.82 9.59
N ALA A 191 0.58 32.70 9.43
CA ALA A 191 1.53 33.13 10.46
C ALA A 191 1.34 34.59 10.83
N GLY A 192 1.24 34.89 12.15
CA GLY A 192 1.07 36.21 12.69
C GLY A 192 -0.37 36.76 12.64
N GLN A 193 -1.33 35.98 12.15
CA GLN A 193 -2.77 36.35 12.21
C GLN A 193 -3.46 35.68 13.41
N THR A 194 -4.52 36.27 13.85
CA THR A 194 -5.40 35.80 14.95
C THR A 194 -6.69 35.19 14.45
N GLU A 195 -7.05 35.46 13.21
CA GLU A 195 -8.25 34.93 12.54
C GLU A 195 -7.91 34.02 11.38
N PRO A 196 -8.61 32.87 11.23
CA PRO A 196 -8.40 31.97 10.12
C PRO A 196 -8.92 32.56 8.80
N THR A 197 -8.35 32.10 7.71
CA THR A 197 -8.83 32.37 6.35
C THR A 197 -9.34 31.08 5.72
N PHE A 198 -10.23 31.19 4.73
CA PHE A 198 -10.71 30.04 3.96
C PHE A 198 -10.23 30.12 2.52
N GLY A 199 -9.68 29.06 2.00
CA GLY A 199 -9.18 29.00 0.63
C GLY A 199 -8.55 27.66 0.25
N PRO A 200 -7.95 27.58 -0.96
CA PRO A 200 -7.18 26.43 -1.38
C PRO A 200 -5.98 26.16 -0.46
N CYS A 201 -5.71 24.89 -0.20
CA CYS A 201 -4.49 24.45 0.49
C CYS A 201 -3.24 24.94 -0.25
N ALA A 202 -2.36 25.65 0.44
CA ALA A 202 -1.07 26.10 -0.09
C ALA A 202 0.09 25.13 0.18
N ARG A 203 -0.10 24.15 1.08
CA ARG A 203 0.93 23.18 1.48
C ARG A 203 0.44 21.76 1.29
N LEU A 204 0.12 21.41 0.02
CA LEU A 204 -0.28 20.06 -0.33
C LEU A 204 0.94 19.14 -0.37
N ASP A 205 0.82 17.97 0.27
CA ASP A 205 1.88 16.99 0.47
C ASP A 205 1.39 15.58 0.17
N TYR A 206 2.31 14.63 0.05
CA TYR A 206 2.08 13.21 0.00
C TYR A 206 2.61 12.53 1.27
N GLU A 207 2.11 11.35 1.57
CA GLU A 207 2.70 10.45 2.56
C GLU A 207 2.89 9.07 1.96
N LEU A 208 4.15 8.60 1.97
CA LEU A 208 4.56 7.28 1.49
C LEU A 208 4.20 6.23 2.52
N GLU A 209 3.27 5.33 2.19
CA GLU A 209 2.77 4.31 3.10
C GLU A 209 2.61 2.95 2.44
N LEU A 210 2.51 1.94 3.29
CA LEU A 210 2.03 0.61 2.95
C LEU A 210 0.55 0.50 3.34
N GLY A 211 -0.29 0.05 2.41
CA GLY A 211 -1.66 -0.35 2.68
C GLY A 211 -1.73 -1.84 3.02
N ILE A 212 -2.45 -2.19 4.07
CA ILE A 212 -2.61 -3.56 4.55
C ILE A 212 -4.09 -3.95 4.45
N TRP A 213 -4.40 -4.98 3.66
CA TRP A 213 -5.73 -5.50 3.50
C TRP A 213 -6.06 -6.54 4.56
N ILE A 214 -7.14 -6.34 5.28
CA ILE A 214 -7.67 -7.34 6.20
C ILE A 214 -8.39 -8.43 5.41
N GLY A 215 -8.02 -9.66 5.71
CA GLY A 215 -8.64 -10.87 5.20
C GLY A 215 -9.82 -11.30 6.05
N GLN A 216 -9.72 -12.46 6.67
CA GLN A 216 -10.73 -12.93 7.61
C GLN A 216 -10.80 -12.00 8.82
N GLY A 217 -11.99 -11.54 9.14
CA GLY A 217 -12.23 -10.67 10.31
C GLY A 217 -12.36 -11.44 11.62
N ASN A 218 -12.90 -10.77 12.65
CA ASN A 218 -13.28 -11.33 13.95
C ASN A 218 -14.72 -10.95 14.26
N ASP A 219 -15.36 -11.67 15.19
CA ASP A 219 -16.66 -11.30 15.70
C ASP A 219 -16.57 -10.11 16.67
N MET A 220 -17.63 -9.31 16.73
CA MET A 220 -17.70 -8.18 17.65
C MET A 220 -17.60 -8.66 19.10
N GLY A 221 -16.68 -8.07 19.85
CA GLY A 221 -16.39 -8.45 21.22
C GLY A 221 -15.20 -9.40 21.38
N ASP A 222 -14.77 -10.05 20.30
CA ASP A 222 -13.59 -10.91 20.28
C ASP A 222 -12.32 -10.13 19.89
N SER A 223 -11.18 -10.56 20.39
CA SER A 223 -9.87 -10.01 20.01
C SER A 223 -9.07 -11.00 19.17
N ILE A 224 -8.26 -10.49 18.26
CA ILE A 224 -7.30 -11.30 17.50
C ILE A 224 -5.98 -11.34 18.29
N ALA A 225 -5.59 -12.53 18.71
CA ALA A 225 -4.31 -12.69 19.40
C ALA A 225 -3.12 -12.40 18.49
N ILE A 226 -2.05 -11.82 19.01
CA ILE A 226 -0.84 -11.48 18.23
C ILE A 226 -0.26 -12.68 17.48
N GLY A 227 -0.35 -13.88 18.05
CA GLY A 227 0.14 -15.12 17.43
C GLY A 227 -0.65 -15.54 16.18
N ASP A 228 -1.89 -15.07 16.03
CA ASP A 228 -2.80 -15.40 14.92
C ASP A 228 -2.96 -14.23 13.94
N ALA A 229 -2.57 -13.03 14.36
CA ALA A 229 -2.79 -11.78 13.63
C ALA A 229 -2.29 -11.78 12.17
N ALA A 230 -1.19 -12.46 11.90
CA ALA A 230 -0.63 -12.58 10.55
C ALA A 230 -1.56 -13.33 9.56
N ASP A 231 -2.38 -14.28 10.04
CA ASP A 231 -3.31 -15.04 9.19
C ASP A 231 -4.53 -14.20 8.76
N HIS A 232 -4.83 -13.12 9.51
CA HIS A 232 -5.87 -12.14 9.18
C HIS A 232 -5.47 -11.14 8.11
N ILE A 233 -4.21 -11.15 7.64
CA ILE A 233 -3.71 -10.25 6.59
C ILE A 233 -3.87 -10.93 5.23
N ALA A 234 -4.67 -10.34 4.34
CA ALA A 234 -4.86 -10.84 2.97
C ALA A 234 -3.67 -10.47 2.06
N GLY A 235 -3.14 -9.27 2.21
CA GLY A 235 -2.05 -8.77 1.39
C GLY A 235 -1.81 -7.29 1.57
N PHE A 236 -1.02 -6.72 0.66
CA PHE A 236 -0.49 -5.37 0.76
C PHE A 236 -0.63 -4.62 -0.55
N CYS A 237 -0.72 -3.29 -0.47
CA CYS A 237 -0.64 -2.37 -1.60
C CYS A 237 0.19 -1.13 -1.21
N LEU A 238 0.55 -0.30 -2.19
CA LEU A 238 1.05 1.04 -1.91
C LEU A 238 -0.11 1.96 -1.54
N LEU A 239 0.14 2.88 -0.63
CA LEU A 239 -0.82 3.88 -0.19
C LEU A 239 -0.16 5.25 -0.15
N ASN A 240 -0.83 6.25 -0.69
CA ASN A 240 -0.48 7.66 -0.55
C ASN A 240 -1.59 8.36 0.22
N ASP A 241 -1.30 8.78 1.45
CA ASP A 241 -2.20 9.58 2.26
C ASP A 241 -1.93 11.07 2.00
N TRP A 242 -2.67 11.64 1.03
CA TRP A 242 -2.54 13.04 0.64
C TRP A 242 -2.86 13.97 1.80
N SER A 243 -2.01 14.97 2.02
CA SER A 243 -2.03 15.79 3.23
C SER A 243 -2.05 17.27 2.91
N ALA A 244 -3.09 17.96 3.36
CA ALA A 244 -3.17 19.43 3.31
C ALA A 244 -2.58 20.02 4.59
N ARG A 245 -1.25 20.26 4.62
CA ARG A 245 -0.49 20.55 5.84
C ARG A 245 -0.88 21.85 6.55
N ASP A 246 -1.26 22.87 5.81
CA ASP A 246 -1.72 24.15 6.37
C ASP A 246 -3.11 24.03 7.01
N ILE A 247 -4.01 23.26 6.40
CA ILE A 247 -5.31 22.92 7.01
C ILE A 247 -5.08 22.03 8.24
N GLN A 248 -4.20 21.01 8.13
CA GLN A 248 -3.87 20.11 9.23
C GLN A 248 -3.36 20.88 10.46
N ALA A 249 -2.46 21.84 10.27
CA ALA A 249 -1.88 22.61 11.35
C ALA A 249 -2.91 23.40 12.15
N TRP A 250 -4.02 23.80 11.52
CA TRP A 250 -5.09 24.53 12.15
C TRP A 250 -6.11 23.63 12.87
N GLU A 251 -6.45 22.47 12.27
CA GLU A 251 -7.57 21.65 12.74
C GLU A 251 -7.20 20.45 13.61
N TYR A 252 -5.93 20.00 13.61
CA TYR A 252 -5.59 18.68 14.15
C TYR A 252 -5.81 18.51 15.65
N GLN A 253 -5.88 19.60 16.41
CA GLN A 253 -6.23 19.58 17.82
C GLN A 253 -7.67 20.04 18.02
N PRO A 254 -8.46 19.36 18.88
CA PRO A 254 -8.07 18.33 19.86
C PRO A 254 -8.22 16.86 19.38
N LEU A 255 -8.87 16.59 18.23
CA LEU A 255 -9.31 15.23 17.87
C LEU A 255 -8.48 14.55 16.75
N GLY A 256 -7.43 15.18 16.25
CA GLY A 256 -6.64 14.70 15.13
C GLY A 256 -7.04 15.31 13.79
N PRO A 257 -6.40 14.87 12.67
CA PRO A 257 -6.66 15.42 11.35
C PRO A 257 -8.07 15.06 10.85
N PHE A 258 -8.68 15.95 10.05
CA PHE A 258 -10.01 15.73 9.50
C PHE A 258 -10.08 16.13 8.02
N LEU A 259 -10.36 17.42 7.68
CA LEU A 259 -10.44 17.86 6.29
C LEU A 259 -9.09 17.79 5.56
N SER A 260 -8.01 17.90 6.31
CA SER A 260 -6.65 17.81 5.78
C SER A 260 -6.28 16.44 5.22
N LYS A 261 -7.04 15.40 5.58
CA LYS A 261 -6.81 13.99 5.19
C LYS A 261 -7.99 13.37 4.45
N SER A 262 -9.23 13.81 4.71
CA SER A 262 -10.44 13.17 4.21
C SER A 262 -10.77 13.43 2.74
N PHE A 263 -9.99 14.25 2.02
CA PHE A 263 -10.29 14.64 0.65
C PHE A 263 -9.94 13.56 -0.39
N ILE A 264 -8.84 12.82 -0.23
CA ILE A 264 -8.48 11.66 -1.03
C ILE A 264 -7.34 10.86 -0.38
N THR A 265 -7.36 9.54 -0.54
CA THR A 265 -6.24 8.61 -0.35
C THR A 265 -6.09 7.78 -1.62
N SER A 266 -4.88 7.63 -2.14
CA SER A 266 -4.64 6.83 -3.35
C SER A 266 -3.97 5.51 -3.00
N ILE A 267 -4.38 4.40 -3.66
CA ILE A 267 -3.74 3.10 -3.49
C ILE A 267 -3.35 2.48 -4.82
N SER A 268 -2.27 1.67 -4.83
CA SER A 268 -1.99 0.82 -5.98
C SER A 268 -3.10 -0.24 -6.12
N PRO A 269 -3.52 -0.59 -7.35
CA PRO A 269 -4.72 -1.41 -7.57
C PRO A 269 -4.46 -2.91 -7.40
N TRP A 270 -3.24 -3.29 -7.06
CA TRP A 270 -2.81 -4.68 -6.91
C TRP A 270 -2.67 -5.06 -5.45
N VAL A 271 -3.20 -6.23 -5.10
CA VAL A 271 -3.02 -6.85 -3.79
C VAL A 271 -1.89 -7.88 -3.90
N VAL A 272 -0.71 -7.52 -3.42
CA VAL A 272 0.40 -8.45 -3.26
C VAL A 272 0.12 -9.30 -2.02
N THR A 273 -0.15 -10.58 -2.20
CA THR A 273 -0.59 -11.43 -1.09
C THR A 273 0.51 -11.66 -0.06
N ALA A 274 0.13 -11.89 1.20
CA ALA A 274 1.07 -12.19 2.27
C ALA A 274 1.98 -13.39 1.91
N GLU A 275 1.44 -14.38 1.17
CA GLU A 275 2.18 -15.55 0.70
C GLU A 275 3.26 -15.22 -0.35
N ALA A 276 3.05 -14.18 -1.16
CA ALA A 276 4.08 -13.73 -2.12
C ALA A 276 5.27 -13.07 -1.41
N LEU A 277 5.03 -12.48 -0.24
CA LEU A 277 6.04 -11.79 0.56
C LEU A 277 6.80 -12.70 1.53
N GLU A 278 6.42 -13.98 1.69
CA GLU A 278 7.11 -14.91 2.59
C GLU A 278 8.63 -14.95 2.43
N PRO A 279 9.21 -14.92 1.21
CA PRO A 279 10.66 -14.89 1.04
C PRO A 279 11.33 -13.61 1.58
N PHE A 280 10.59 -12.54 1.74
CA PHE A 280 11.07 -11.22 2.12
C PHE A 280 10.79 -10.86 3.57
N ARG A 281 10.32 -11.83 4.37
CA ARG A 281 10.16 -11.64 5.82
C ARG A 281 11.52 -11.47 6.49
N ARG A 282 11.52 -10.62 7.52
CA ARG A 282 12.66 -10.34 8.38
C ARG A 282 12.26 -10.31 9.85
N ALA A 283 13.25 -10.43 10.72
CA ALA A 283 13.07 -10.11 12.11
C ALA A 283 12.70 -8.62 12.27
N GLN A 284 11.81 -8.33 13.21
CA GLN A 284 11.58 -6.93 13.61
C GLN A 284 12.90 -6.34 14.08
N PRO A 285 13.27 -5.12 13.66
CA PRO A 285 14.46 -4.44 14.16
C PRO A 285 14.46 -4.40 15.69
N ALA A 286 15.62 -4.67 16.28
CA ALA A 286 15.77 -4.58 17.73
C ALA A 286 15.43 -3.15 18.18
N ARG A 287 14.66 -3.03 19.24
CA ARG A 287 14.38 -1.72 19.83
C ARG A 287 15.67 -1.12 20.40
N PRO A 288 15.87 0.19 20.25
CA PRO A 288 17.01 0.87 20.87
C PRO A 288 17.13 0.58 22.37
N GLU A 289 18.35 0.65 22.88
CA GLU A 289 18.58 0.53 24.33
C GLU A 289 17.78 1.59 25.09
N GLY A 290 17.08 1.18 26.14
CA GLY A 290 16.20 2.03 26.93
C GLY A 290 14.75 2.12 26.41
N ASP A 291 14.44 1.60 25.23
CA ASP A 291 13.06 1.52 24.76
C ASP A 291 12.29 0.39 25.49
N PRO A 292 10.99 0.61 25.79
CA PRO A 292 10.19 -0.41 26.46
C PRO A 292 9.97 -1.62 25.53
N GLN A 293 9.94 -2.82 26.11
CA GLN A 293 9.47 -4.00 25.39
C GLN A 293 7.96 -3.89 25.13
N PRO A 294 7.45 -4.48 24.03
CA PRO A 294 6.00 -4.57 23.80
C PRO A 294 5.31 -5.23 24.99
N LEU A 295 4.12 -4.74 25.34
CA LEU A 295 3.28 -5.40 26.35
C LEU A 295 2.89 -6.82 25.87
N PRO A 296 2.54 -7.75 26.78
CA PRO A 296 2.30 -9.16 26.43
C PRO A 296 1.32 -9.39 25.29
N TYR A 297 0.28 -8.57 25.14
CA TYR A 297 -0.69 -8.70 24.03
C TYR A 297 -0.14 -8.28 22.66
N LEU A 298 1.01 -7.59 22.63
CA LEU A 298 1.74 -7.16 21.41
C LEU A 298 3.05 -7.94 21.23
N PHE A 299 3.31 -8.97 22.02
CA PHE A 299 4.55 -9.72 21.95
C PHE A 299 4.32 -11.18 21.56
N ASP A 300 4.84 -11.58 20.44
CA ASP A 300 4.96 -12.98 20.01
C ASP A 300 6.36 -13.24 19.47
N LYS A 301 6.98 -14.37 19.84
CA LYS A 301 8.36 -14.70 19.44
C LYS A 301 8.50 -14.93 17.93
N ARG A 302 7.45 -15.47 17.25
CA ARG A 302 7.47 -15.71 15.80
C ARG A 302 7.35 -14.38 15.07
N ASP A 303 6.47 -13.48 15.54
CA ASP A 303 6.33 -12.13 15.01
C ASP A 303 7.64 -11.35 15.15
N GLN A 304 8.29 -11.39 16.32
CA GLN A 304 9.60 -10.75 16.51
C GLN A 304 10.67 -11.31 15.57
N ALA A 305 10.64 -12.61 15.28
CA ALA A 305 11.64 -13.28 14.44
C ALA A 305 11.38 -13.11 12.91
N ALA A 306 10.12 -12.86 12.49
CA ALA A 306 9.74 -12.87 11.07
C ALA A 306 8.51 -11.99 10.74
N GLY A 307 8.11 -11.07 11.63
CA GLY A 307 6.92 -10.22 11.43
C GLY A 307 7.18 -8.98 10.56
N ALA A 308 8.42 -8.56 10.39
CA ALA A 308 8.80 -7.47 9.50
C ALA A 308 9.01 -7.96 8.05
N PHE A 309 8.98 -7.02 7.11
CA PHE A 309 9.23 -7.26 5.70
C PHE A 309 10.36 -6.36 5.21
N ASP A 310 11.07 -6.82 4.16
CA ASP A 310 12.05 -6.05 3.41
C ASP A 310 11.42 -5.59 2.09
N ILE A 311 10.79 -4.43 2.14
CA ILE A 311 10.16 -3.80 0.99
C ILE A 311 10.80 -2.44 0.79
N GLU A 312 11.55 -2.28 -0.28
CA GLU A 312 12.07 -0.99 -0.72
C GLU A 312 10.93 -0.13 -1.26
N LEU A 313 10.87 1.13 -0.84
CA LEU A 313 9.81 2.09 -1.17
C LEU A 313 10.43 3.30 -1.86
N GLU A 314 9.96 3.62 -3.07
CA GLU A 314 10.44 4.76 -3.86
C GLU A 314 9.34 5.77 -4.11
N VAL A 315 9.67 7.07 -4.04
CA VAL A 315 8.79 8.17 -4.44
C VAL A 315 9.45 9.00 -5.52
N LEU A 316 8.71 9.22 -6.60
CA LEU A 316 9.10 10.07 -7.71
C LEU A 316 8.13 11.23 -7.85
N LEU A 317 8.67 12.41 -8.15
CA LEU A 317 7.92 13.62 -8.51
C LEU A 317 8.11 13.89 -10.01
N LEU A 318 7.00 14.01 -10.73
CA LEU A 318 6.99 14.38 -12.15
C LEU A 318 6.20 15.68 -12.31
N THR A 319 6.90 16.79 -12.57
CA THR A 319 6.29 18.11 -12.77
C THR A 319 5.97 18.38 -14.22
N GLU A 320 5.26 19.47 -14.50
CA GLU A 320 4.97 19.90 -15.86
C GLU A 320 6.24 20.30 -16.60
N GLY A 321 7.16 21.00 -15.95
CA GLY A 321 8.46 21.38 -16.54
C GLY A 321 9.35 20.18 -16.85
N LEU A 322 9.34 19.12 -16.00
CA LEU A 322 10.03 17.87 -16.31
C LEU A 322 9.44 17.17 -17.55
N ARG A 323 8.11 17.16 -17.71
CA ARG A 323 7.45 16.57 -18.88
C ARG A 323 7.77 17.35 -20.16
N GLU A 324 7.66 18.68 -20.12
CA GLU A 324 7.93 19.54 -21.28
C GLU A 324 9.37 19.43 -21.80
N GLN A 325 10.31 19.24 -20.86
CA GLN A 325 11.73 19.09 -21.19
C GLN A 325 12.14 17.62 -21.44
N ASN A 326 11.19 16.66 -21.42
CA ASN A 326 11.44 15.22 -21.53
C ASN A 326 12.52 14.72 -20.54
N LEU A 327 12.54 15.28 -19.33
CA LEU A 327 13.40 14.86 -18.24
C LEU A 327 12.74 13.74 -17.42
N PRO A 328 13.53 12.85 -16.80
CA PRO A 328 13.01 11.81 -15.94
C PRO A 328 12.35 12.42 -14.69
N ALA A 329 11.39 11.69 -14.11
CA ALA A 329 10.84 12.05 -12.82
C ALA A 329 11.95 12.15 -11.76
N HIS A 330 11.86 13.15 -10.89
CA HIS A 330 12.82 13.40 -9.82
C HIS A 330 12.56 12.46 -8.64
N ARG A 331 13.56 11.69 -8.22
CA ARG A 331 13.43 10.81 -7.05
C ARG A 331 13.51 11.61 -5.76
N LEU A 332 12.39 11.65 -5.03
CA LEU A 332 12.29 12.30 -3.71
C LEU A 332 12.79 11.39 -2.58
N THR A 333 12.48 10.10 -2.67
CA THR A 333 12.64 9.17 -1.55
C THR A 333 13.05 7.79 -2.03
N LEU A 334 13.92 7.15 -1.26
CA LEU A 334 14.17 5.71 -1.31
C LEU A 334 14.23 5.20 0.14
N SER A 335 13.13 4.69 0.65
CA SER A 335 12.96 4.20 2.02
C SER A 335 12.75 2.69 2.05
N ASN A 336 12.46 2.12 3.23
CA ASN A 336 12.20 0.69 3.40
C ASN A 336 11.25 0.45 4.58
N THR A 337 10.39 -0.56 4.47
CA THR A 337 9.46 -0.96 5.53
C THR A 337 10.15 -1.51 6.79
N GLN A 338 11.44 -1.86 6.71
CA GLN A 338 12.21 -2.26 7.89
C GLN A 338 12.29 -1.15 8.97
N HIS A 339 11.97 0.10 8.63
CA HIS A 339 11.94 1.22 9.58
C HIS A 339 10.63 1.33 10.37
N MET A 340 9.70 0.39 10.18
CA MET A 340 8.48 0.30 10.98
C MET A 340 8.82 -0.10 12.42
N TYR A 341 8.39 0.72 13.40
CA TYR A 341 8.58 0.43 14.82
C TYR A 341 7.65 -0.67 15.34
N TRP A 342 6.46 -0.77 14.74
CA TRP A 342 5.46 -1.81 15.01
C TRP A 342 5.28 -2.70 13.78
N THR A 343 5.16 -4.01 14.00
CA THR A 343 4.84 -4.95 12.92
C THR A 343 3.37 -4.86 12.51
N VAL A 344 3.05 -5.37 11.32
CA VAL A 344 1.67 -5.42 10.84
C VAL A 344 0.79 -6.30 11.73
N ALA A 345 1.34 -7.40 12.26
CA ALA A 345 0.63 -8.26 13.22
C ALA A 345 0.31 -7.51 14.53
N GLN A 346 1.23 -6.66 15.00
CA GLN A 346 0.99 -5.81 16.17
C GLN A 346 -0.12 -4.78 15.91
N MET A 347 -0.22 -4.23 14.68
CA MET A 347 -1.32 -3.33 14.28
C MET A 347 -2.67 -4.04 14.38
N VAL A 348 -2.80 -5.25 13.81
CA VAL A 348 -4.02 -6.07 13.83
C VAL A 348 -4.41 -6.43 15.26
N ALA A 349 -3.47 -6.93 16.06
CA ALA A 349 -3.71 -7.29 17.45
C ALA A 349 -4.17 -6.09 18.28
N HIS A 350 -3.52 -4.93 18.11
CA HIS A 350 -3.91 -3.72 18.83
C HIS A 350 -5.28 -3.20 18.43
N HIS A 351 -5.60 -3.22 17.13
CA HIS A 351 -6.87 -2.73 16.63
C HIS A 351 -8.07 -3.50 17.17
N SER A 352 -7.91 -4.81 17.36
CA SER A 352 -9.00 -5.70 17.80
C SER A 352 -9.03 -5.98 19.31
N VAL A 353 -7.99 -5.58 20.07
CA VAL A 353 -7.83 -5.98 21.48
C VAL A 353 -8.99 -5.56 22.39
N ASN A 354 -9.72 -4.52 22.05
CA ASN A 354 -10.90 -4.04 22.77
C ASN A 354 -12.22 -4.68 22.29
N GLY A 355 -12.16 -5.69 21.38
CA GLY A 355 -13.33 -6.31 20.78
C GLY A 355 -13.87 -5.58 19.55
N CYS A 356 -13.08 -4.66 18.96
CA CYS A 356 -13.44 -4.03 17.69
C CYS A 356 -13.49 -5.08 16.58
N GLN A 357 -14.61 -5.14 15.84
CA GLN A 357 -14.76 -6.01 14.71
C GLN A 357 -13.97 -5.50 13.51
N LEU A 358 -13.12 -6.35 12.95
CA LEU A 358 -12.52 -6.19 11.64
C LEU A 358 -13.29 -7.02 10.61
N GLN A 359 -13.34 -6.56 9.37
CA GLN A 359 -14.06 -7.21 8.28
C GLN A 359 -13.15 -7.40 7.06
N ALA A 360 -13.46 -8.42 6.27
CA ALA A 360 -12.76 -8.64 5.00
C ALA A 360 -12.89 -7.43 4.09
N GLY A 361 -11.74 -6.86 3.70
CA GLY A 361 -11.68 -5.64 2.90
C GLY A 361 -11.51 -4.34 3.70
N ASP A 362 -11.43 -4.39 5.03
CA ASP A 362 -10.91 -3.26 5.78
C ASP A 362 -9.46 -2.98 5.36
N LEU A 363 -9.10 -1.71 5.34
CA LEU A 363 -7.77 -1.27 4.94
C LEU A 363 -7.08 -0.55 6.10
N PHE A 364 -5.83 -0.93 6.38
CA PHE A 364 -4.97 -0.16 7.26
C PHE A 364 -3.92 0.60 6.45
N GLY A 365 -3.70 1.86 6.75
CA GLY A 365 -2.50 2.59 6.39
C GLY A 365 -1.43 2.37 7.46
N SER A 366 -0.18 2.23 7.04
CA SER A 366 0.93 2.09 7.99
C SER A 366 1.27 3.39 8.74
N GLY A 367 0.81 4.52 8.23
CA GLY A 367 1.44 5.80 8.48
C GLY A 367 2.72 5.95 7.65
N THR A 368 3.18 7.17 7.54
CA THR A 368 4.33 7.52 6.69
C THR A 368 5.59 6.74 7.04
N LEU A 369 6.22 6.13 6.06
CA LEU A 369 7.41 5.29 6.19
C LEU A 369 8.67 6.03 5.76
N SER A 370 9.28 6.74 6.70
CA SER A 370 10.57 7.39 6.55
C SER A 370 11.69 6.53 7.14
N GLY A 371 12.88 6.64 6.55
CA GLY A 371 14.11 6.10 7.14
C GLY A 371 14.89 7.19 7.89
N PRO A 372 16.01 6.83 8.54
CA PRO A 372 16.78 7.74 9.38
C PRO A 372 17.63 8.77 8.61
N GLU A 373 17.87 8.56 7.32
CA GLU A 373 18.82 9.34 6.54
C GLU A 373 18.13 10.27 5.54
N ASN A 374 18.85 11.32 5.12
CA ASN A 374 18.42 12.18 4.02
C ASN A 374 18.17 11.34 2.75
N GLY A 375 17.09 11.64 2.02
CA GLY A 375 16.65 10.86 0.86
C GLY A 375 15.79 9.64 1.20
N GLN A 376 15.51 9.40 2.49
CA GLN A 376 14.63 8.33 2.97
C GLN A 376 13.33 8.86 3.59
N PHE A 377 13.05 10.17 3.52
CA PHE A 377 11.89 10.77 4.15
C PHE A 377 10.62 10.58 3.29
N GLY A 378 9.54 10.15 3.91
CA GLY A 378 8.30 9.77 3.25
C GLY A 378 7.33 10.91 2.95
N SER A 379 7.72 12.18 3.15
CA SER A 379 6.88 13.36 2.88
C SER A 379 7.71 14.60 2.51
N LEU A 380 7.11 15.55 1.77
CA LEU A 380 7.75 16.85 1.53
C LEU A 380 7.88 17.69 2.81
N LEU A 381 6.97 17.53 3.76
CA LEU A 381 7.05 18.18 5.06
C LEU A 381 8.40 17.91 5.74
N GLU A 382 8.88 16.67 5.68
CA GLU A 382 10.18 16.27 6.22
C GLU A 382 11.33 16.72 5.32
N ILE A 383 11.27 16.41 4.02
CA ILE A 383 12.31 16.70 3.05
C ILE A 383 12.65 18.20 3.02
N THR A 384 11.61 19.03 3.07
CA THR A 384 11.77 20.49 2.99
C THR A 384 11.82 21.19 4.34
N GLU A 385 11.82 20.42 5.45
CA GLU A 385 11.76 20.96 6.82
C GLU A 385 10.62 21.99 6.99
N GLY A 386 9.42 21.60 6.55
CA GLY A 386 8.25 22.47 6.59
C GLY A 386 8.29 23.63 5.59
N GLY A 387 9.00 23.47 4.48
CA GLY A 387 9.16 24.46 3.41
C GLY A 387 10.34 25.43 3.60
N LYS A 388 11.19 25.20 4.60
CA LYS A 388 12.39 26.03 4.85
C LYS A 388 13.52 25.70 3.90
N LYS A 389 13.64 24.45 3.46
CA LYS A 389 14.64 23.95 2.52
C LYS A 389 13.97 23.49 1.22
N PRO A 390 13.81 24.36 0.22
CA PRO A 390 13.20 23.96 -1.04
C PRO A 390 14.08 22.97 -1.81
N ILE A 391 13.43 22.15 -2.66
CA ILE A 391 14.07 21.19 -3.56
C ILE A 391 14.21 21.87 -4.92
N GLU A 392 15.43 21.81 -5.51
CA GLU A 392 15.68 22.23 -6.89
C GLU A 392 15.59 21.01 -7.82
N LEU A 393 14.80 21.11 -8.88
CA LEU A 393 14.58 20.06 -9.85
C LEU A 393 15.46 20.27 -11.10
N ALA A 394 15.71 19.21 -11.84
CA ALA A 394 16.51 19.26 -13.07
C ALA A 394 15.90 20.17 -14.16
N SER A 395 14.59 20.44 -14.10
CA SER A 395 13.88 21.39 -14.96
C SER A 395 14.16 22.86 -14.61
N GLY A 396 14.81 23.14 -13.47
CA GLY A 396 14.98 24.48 -12.92
C GLY A 396 13.81 24.92 -12.01
N GLU A 397 12.78 24.11 -11.89
CA GLU A 397 11.67 24.37 -10.96
C GLU A 397 12.12 24.14 -9.51
N VAL A 398 11.44 24.81 -8.59
CA VAL A 398 11.69 24.70 -7.15
C VAL A 398 10.42 24.25 -6.46
N ARG A 399 10.51 23.29 -5.53
CA ARG A 399 9.36 22.82 -4.75
C ARG A 399 9.60 22.87 -3.26
N LYS A 400 8.59 23.33 -2.54
CA LYS A 400 8.47 23.23 -1.06
C LYS A 400 7.38 22.23 -0.70
N PHE A 401 6.27 22.31 -1.40
CA PHE A 401 5.10 21.45 -1.38
C PHE A 401 4.64 21.24 -2.82
N LEU A 402 3.63 20.39 -3.02
CA LEU A 402 3.12 20.08 -4.36
C LEU A 402 2.36 21.26 -4.96
N GLU A 403 2.63 21.51 -6.23
CA GLU A 403 1.93 22.51 -7.04
C GLU A 403 0.94 21.82 -8.00
N ASP A 404 0.03 22.60 -8.60
CA ASP A 404 -0.92 22.10 -9.58
C ASP A 404 -0.16 21.62 -10.82
N GLY A 405 -0.51 20.45 -11.35
CA GLY A 405 0.20 19.78 -12.43
C GLY A 405 1.27 18.78 -11.96
N ASP A 406 1.72 18.85 -10.72
CA ASP A 406 2.65 17.86 -10.15
C ASP A 406 1.99 16.48 -10.04
N GLU A 407 2.77 15.43 -10.28
CA GLU A 407 2.35 14.04 -10.13
C GLU A 407 3.31 13.30 -9.20
N ILE A 408 2.76 12.64 -8.20
CA ILE A 408 3.48 11.72 -7.32
C ILE A 408 3.31 10.30 -7.83
N ILE A 409 4.42 9.55 -7.84
CA ILE A 409 4.47 8.16 -8.25
C ILE A 409 5.17 7.38 -7.13
N LEU A 410 4.43 6.49 -6.47
CA LEU A 410 5.00 5.55 -5.51
C LEU A 410 5.27 4.22 -6.20
N ARG A 411 6.41 3.60 -5.86
CA ARG A 411 6.80 2.25 -6.26
C ARG A 411 7.29 1.47 -5.06
N ALA A 412 7.16 0.15 -5.11
CA ALA A 412 7.76 -0.73 -4.12
C ALA A 412 8.32 -1.98 -4.76
N ARG A 413 9.42 -2.47 -4.20
CA ARG A 413 10.09 -3.70 -4.64
C ARG A 413 10.62 -4.50 -3.47
N CYS A 414 10.58 -5.82 -3.64
CA CYS A 414 11.24 -6.75 -2.75
C CYS A 414 12.37 -7.45 -3.51
N ASN A 415 13.58 -7.33 -2.99
CA ASN A 415 14.78 -7.92 -3.57
C ASN A 415 15.47 -8.82 -2.53
N ARG A 416 15.78 -10.05 -2.91
CA ARG A 416 16.57 -10.95 -2.07
C ARG A 416 17.38 -11.89 -2.97
N GLU A 417 18.65 -12.07 -2.65
CA GLU A 417 19.51 -13.00 -3.39
C GLU A 417 18.92 -14.42 -3.41
N GLY A 418 18.91 -15.05 -4.58
CA GLY A 418 18.33 -16.37 -4.81
C GLY A 418 16.82 -16.41 -5.03
N PHE A 419 16.13 -15.26 -4.97
CA PHE A 419 14.69 -15.13 -5.21
C PHE A 419 14.41 -14.18 -6.38
N ALA A 420 13.28 -14.36 -7.05
CA ALA A 420 12.81 -13.38 -8.02
C ALA A 420 12.42 -12.08 -7.30
N SER A 421 12.83 -10.95 -7.86
CA SER A 421 12.31 -9.65 -7.42
C SER A 421 10.82 -9.57 -7.74
N ILE A 422 10.04 -8.96 -6.83
CA ILE A 422 8.60 -8.69 -7.03
C ILE A 422 8.30 -7.23 -6.72
N GLY A 423 7.28 -6.68 -7.35
CA GLY A 423 6.85 -5.29 -7.12
C GLY A 423 5.35 -5.19 -6.85
N PHE A 424 4.89 -3.96 -6.66
CA PHE A 424 3.52 -3.64 -6.25
C PHE A 424 2.73 -2.90 -7.34
N GLY A 425 3.32 -2.73 -8.54
CA GLY A 425 2.84 -1.76 -9.51
C GLY A 425 3.09 -0.33 -9.02
N GLU A 426 2.36 0.62 -9.60
CA GLU A 426 2.51 2.03 -9.23
C GLU A 426 1.26 2.56 -8.52
N CYS A 427 1.47 3.45 -7.54
CA CYS A 427 0.43 4.31 -7.01
C CYS A 427 0.72 5.74 -7.48
N ARG A 428 -0.14 6.28 -8.35
CA ARG A 428 0.04 7.58 -9.03
C ARG A 428 -1.13 8.51 -8.76
N GLY A 429 -0.84 9.81 -8.64
CA GLY A 429 -1.86 10.85 -8.57
C GLY A 429 -1.31 12.19 -9.06
N LYS A 430 -2.03 12.83 -10.00
CA LYS A 430 -1.72 14.16 -10.52
C LYS A 430 -2.58 15.21 -9.84
N VAL A 431 -1.95 16.27 -9.34
CA VAL A 431 -2.61 17.37 -8.66
C VAL A 431 -3.32 18.27 -9.67
N LEU A 432 -4.59 18.55 -9.41
CA LEU A 432 -5.40 19.52 -10.15
C LEU A 432 -5.66 20.77 -9.31
N PRO A 433 -5.89 21.93 -9.94
CA PRO A 433 -6.31 23.15 -9.26
C PRO A 433 -7.56 22.96 -8.39
N ALA A 434 -7.68 23.73 -7.30
CA ALA A 434 -8.91 23.80 -6.52
C ALA A 434 -10.07 24.33 -7.38
N GLN A 435 -11.28 23.86 -7.11
CA GLN A 435 -12.52 24.37 -7.74
C GLN A 435 -13.05 25.60 -7.01
#